data_a6bbccd6b772779cf43c2529f4366038
#
_entry.id   a6bbccd6b772779cf43c2529f4366038
#
_cell.length_a   1.000
_cell.length_b   1.000
_cell.length_c   1.000
_cell.angle_alpha   90.00
_cell.angle_beta   90.00
_cell.angle_gamma   90.00
#
_symmetry.space_group_name_H-M   'P 1'
#
loop_
_entity.id
_entity.type
_entity.pdbx_description
1 polymer ?
#
loop_
_entity_poly.entity_id
_entity_poly.type
_entity_poly.pdbx_seq_one_letter_code
_entity_poly.pdbx_strand_id
1 'polypeptide(L)'
;IATVTESFYRLVARKSAGINTLADLKGKRVMLPRNTSANYYLVAMLATVGLTEADVTIVSLPPDAGDVLGMTKMSDALLAGEVDAISIWEPEPDDALKQLGDDGIMFQDRSVYREVFNLHARASDLADATKRAAIIEFIRAINKANEAMKADPTPHWQHVSSVAGWTLDEIAVGWPEMEFPLHIVPDMLDVLEVEEKWVAKERDRTPRTRDELAYLIDRSVVEEALAAQ
;
A
#
# COMPACT_ATOMS: atom_id res chain seq x y z
N ILE A 1 12.79 -4.26 10.50
CA ILE A 1 14.25 -4.24 10.37
C ILE A 1 14.74 -3.49 9.13
N ALA A 2 13.91 -3.29 8.11
CA ALA A 2 14.16 -2.43 6.96
C ALA A 2 12.84 -2.10 6.27
N THR A 3 12.68 -0.88 5.74
CA THR A 3 11.63 -0.55 4.79
C THR A 3 12.12 -0.88 3.39
N VAL A 4 11.43 -1.77 2.68
CA VAL A 4 11.87 -2.24 1.36
C VAL A 4 11.16 -1.51 0.23
N THR A 5 9.93 -1.07 0.46
CA THR A 5 9.13 -0.37 -0.55
C THR A 5 8.19 0.60 0.12
N GLU A 6 7.96 1.74 -0.52
CA GLU A 6 6.79 2.59 -0.29
C GLU A 6 5.90 2.53 -1.54
N SER A 7 4.58 2.50 -1.35
CA SER A 7 3.61 2.47 -2.44
C SER A 7 2.50 3.48 -2.19
N PHE A 8 1.91 3.97 -3.26
CA PHE A 8 0.88 5.00 -3.20
C PHE A 8 -0.44 4.45 -3.75
N TYR A 9 -1.52 4.73 -3.04
CA TYR A 9 -2.86 4.26 -3.37
C TYR A 9 -3.63 5.28 -4.16
N ARG A 10 -4.65 4.79 -4.86
CA ARG A 10 -5.60 5.62 -5.59
C ARG A 10 -7.03 5.25 -5.23
N LEU A 11 -7.88 6.28 -5.24
CA LEU A 11 -9.32 6.13 -5.20
C LEU A 11 -9.83 6.52 -6.58
N VAL A 12 -10.53 5.61 -7.25
CA VAL A 12 -11.13 5.84 -8.56
C VAL A 12 -12.64 5.82 -8.45
N ALA A 13 -13.29 6.79 -9.07
CA ALA A 13 -14.73 6.95 -9.02
C ALA A 13 -15.30 7.31 -10.40
N ARG A 14 -16.63 7.17 -10.54
CA ARG A 14 -17.36 7.58 -11.73
C ARG A 14 -17.92 8.99 -11.58
N LYS A 15 -17.66 9.87 -12.54
CA LYS A 15 -18.29 11.20 -12.62
C LYS A 15 -19.79 11.09 -12.83
N SER A 16 -20.24 10.09 -13.60
CA SER A 16 -21.67 9.79 -13.81
C SER A 16 -22.42 9.43 -12.52
N ALA A 17 -21.71 8.99 -11.47
CA ALA A 17 -22.26 8.83 -10.13
C ALA A 17 -22.38 10.16 -9.35
N GLY A 18 -22.07 11.31 -9.99
CA GLY A 18 -22.09 12.62 -9.35
C GLY A 18 -20.88 12.89 -8.46
N ILE A 19 -19.74 12.23 -8.73
CA ILE A 19 -18.48 12.40 -7.97
C ILE A 19 -17.53 13.23 -8.80
N ASN A 20 -17.25 14.47 -8.39
CA ASN A 20 -16.30 15.39 -8.99
C ASN A 20 -15.23 15.84 -8.00
N THR A 21 -15.51 15.72 -6.72
CA THR A 21 -14.60 16.00 -5.61
C THR A 21 -14.65 14.87 -4.60
N LEU A 22 -13.66 14.81 -3.72
CA LEU A 22 -13.60 13.81 -2.67
C LEU A 22 -14.80 13.93 -1.68
N ALA A 23 -15.33 15.14 -1.47
CA ALA A 23 -16.50 15.37 -0.63
C ALA A 23 -17.79 14.76 -1.20
N ASP A 24 -17.86 14.55 -2.51
CA ASP A 24 -19.02 13.94 -3.18
C ASP A 24 -19.15 12.43 -2.90
N LEU A 25 -18.16 11.84 -2.23
CA LEU A 25 -18.24 10.45 -1.75
C LEU A 25 -19.29 10.26 -0.66
N LYS A 26 -19.78 11.32 -0.04
CA LYS A 26 -20.85 11.21 0.96
C LYS A 26 -22.07 10.49 0.41
N GLY A 27 -22.46 9.41 1.10
CA GLY A 27 -23.59 8.55 0.70
C GLY A 27 -23.30 7.59 -0.46
N LYS A 28 -22.06 7.55 -0.99
CA LYS A 28 -21.69 6.68 -2.11
C LYS A 28 -21.26 5.30 -1.64
N ARG A 29 -21.34 4.35 -2.58
CA ARG A 29 -20.87 2.97 -2.40
C ARG A 29 -19.40 2.90 -2.84
N VAL A 30 -18.54 2.55 -1.91
CA VAL A 30 -17.09 2.43 -2.15
C VAL A 30 -16.66 0.99 -1.94
N MET A 31 -16.13 0.34 -2.97
CA MET A 31 -15.59 -1.02 -2.86
C MET A 31 -14.13 -0.99 -2.46
N LEU A 32 -13.77 -1.86 -1.53
CA LEU A 32 -12.39 -2.06 -1.06
C LEU A 32 -12.25 -3.40 -0.33
N PRO A 33 -11.04 -3.94 -0.19
CA PRO A 33 -10.76 -5.03 0.73
C PRO A 33 -10.74 -4.50 2.17
N ARG A 34 -11.72 -4.92 2.99
CA ARG A 34 -11.81 -4.47 4.39
C ARG A 34 -10.62 -4.94 5.24
N ASN A 35 -10.29 -4.17 6.26
CA ASN A 35 -9.21 -4.44 7.21
C ASN A 35 -7.82 -4.52 6.55
N THR A 36 -7.64 -3.81 5.45
CA THR A 36 -6.36 -3.64 4.76
C THR A 36 -5.94 -2.17 4.75
N SER A 37 -4.75 -1.92 4.26
CA SER A 37 -4.23 -0.58 3.99
C SER A 37 -5.11 0.23 3.02
N ALA A 38 -5.79 -0.41 2.05
CA ALA A 38 -6.75 0.28 1.17
C ALA A 38 -7.97 0.83 1.93
N ASN A 39 -8.40 0.13 2.99
CA ASN A 39 -9.45 0.64 3.88
C ASN A 39 -8.93 1.84 4.70
N TYR A 40 -7.72 1.73 5.26
CA TYR A 40 -7.13 2.84 5.98
C TYR A 40 -6.88 4.06 5.09
N TYR A 41 -6.42 3.85 3.84
CA TYR A 41 -6.29 4.91 2.85
C TYR A 41 -7.60 5.66 2.62
N LEU A 42 -8.72 4.94 2.42
CA LEU A 42 -10.04 5.57 2.29
C LEU A 42 -10.37 6.44 3.52
N VAL A 43 -10.15 5.92 4.74
CA VAL A 43 -10.39 6.67 5.99
C VAL A 43 -9.57 7.94 6.04
N ALA A 44 -8.29 7.86 5.71
CA ALA A 44 -7.39 9.00 5.70
C ALA A 44 -7.82 10.07 4.67
N MET A 45 -8.18 9.63 3.45
CA MET A 45 -8.66 10.53 2.40
C MET A 45 -9.99 11.19 2.75
N LEU A 46 -10.96 10.46 3.29
CA LEU A 46 -12.23 11.00 3.75
C LEU A 46 -12.06 12.06 4.85
N ALA A 47 -11.13 11.84 5.76
CA ALA A 47 -10.84 12.79 6.85
C ALA A 47 -10.37 14.16 6.33
N THR A 48 -9.70 14.23 5.17
CA THR A 48 -9.25 15.52 4.58
C THR A 48 -10.41 16.42 4.19
N VAL A 49 -11.59 15.86 3.98
CA VAL A 49 -12.82 16.60 3.61
C VAL A 49 -13.89 16.54 4.71
N GLY A 50 -13.50 16.16 5.93
CA GLY A 50 -14.39 16.10 7.09
C GLY A 50 -15.43 14.95 7.06
N LEU A 51 -15.18 13.93 6.24
CA LEU A 51 -16.00 12.73 6.18
C LEU A 51 -15.34 11.58 6.98
N THR A 52 -16.15 10.58 7.28
CA THR A 52 -15.75 9.35 7.96
C THR A 52 -16.29 8.13 7.22
N GLU A 53 -15.90 6.92 7.61
CA GLU A 53 -16.48 5.69 7.06
C GLU A 53 -18.01 5.60 7.22
N ALA A 54 -18.58 6.24 8.24
CA ALA A 54 -20.05 6.27 8.44
C ALA A 54 -20.78 7.12 7.38
N ASP A 55 -20.06 7.97 6.66
CA ASP A 55 -20.60 8.82 5.59
C ASP A 55 -20.64 8.11 4.23
N VAL A 56 -20.07 6.91 4.09
CA VAL A 56 -20.05 6.11 2.86
C VAL A 56 -20.62 4.71 3.12
N THR A 57 -21.02 4.02 2.06
CA THR A 57 -21.38 2.61 2.13
C THR A 57 -20.20 1.76 1.65
N ILE A 58 -19.49 1.12 2.57
CA ILE A 58 -18.38 0.23 2.19
C ILE A 58 -18.92 -1.09 1.69
N VAL A 59 -18.57 -1.44 0.45
CA VAL A 59 -18.80 -2.72 -0.18
C VAL A 59 -17.51 -3.53 -0.08
N SER A 60 -17.54 -4.63 0.69
CA SER A 60 -16.38 -5.49 0.84
C SER A 60 -16.24 -6.44 -0.33
N LEU A 61 -15.01 -6.73 -0.74
CA LEU A 61 -14.76 -7.88 -1.61
C LEU A 61 -15.27 -9.17 -0.93
N PRO A 62 -15.83 -10.11 -1.70
CA PRO A 62 -16.18 -11.42 -1.17
C PRO A 62 -14.95 -12.12 -0.52
N PRO A 63 -15.16 -12.94 0.53
CA PRO A 63 -14.04 -13.62 1.21
C PRO A 63 -13.22 -14.57 0.32
N ASP A 64 -13.82 -15.05 -0.76
CA ASP A 64 -13.20 -15.90 -1.79
C ASP A 64 -12.49 -15.11 -2.90
N ALA A 65 -12.59 -13.78 -2.86
CA ALA A 65 -11.88 -12.87 -3.77
C ALA A 65 -10.42 -12.59 -3.31
N GLY A 66 -9.88 -13.39 -2.41
CA GLY A 66 -8.63 -13.17 -1.69
C GLY A 66 -7.34 -13.39 -2.47
N ASP A 67 -7.40 -13.40 -3.79
CA ASP A 67 -6.24 -13.38 -4.67
C ASP A 67 -6.29 -12.15 -5.59
N VAL A 68 -5.22 -11.92 -6.32
CA VAL A 68 -5.09 -10.84 -7.32
C VAL A 68 -6.24 -10.86 -8.34
N LEU A 69 -6.83 -12.05 -8.60
CA LEU A 69 -7.98 -12.23 -9.50
C LEU A 69 -9.30 -11.69 -8.92
N GLY A 70 -9.42 -11.58 -7.60
CA GLY A 70 -10.60 -10.96 -6.98
C GLY A 70 -10.65 -9.44 -7.13
N MET A 71 -9.50 -8.81 -7.36
CA MET A 71 -9.41 -7.35 -7.52
C MET A 71 -9.95 -6.89 -8.88
N THR A 72 -9.82 -7.67 -9.95
CA THR A 72 -10.42 -7.36 -11.26
C THR A 72 -11.93 -7.20 -11.20
N LYS A 73 -12.60 -7.83 -10.22
CA LYS A 73 -14.03 -7.63 -9.95
C LYS A 73 -14.38 -6.24 -9.44
N MET A 74 -13.39 -5.47 -8.94
CA MET A 74 -13.63 -4.10 -8.46
C MET A 74 -13.83 -3.16 -9.63
N SER A 75 -12.99 -3.23 -10.67
CA SER A 75 -13.18 -2.49 -11.91
C SER A 75 -14.48 -2.88 -12.61
N ASP A 76 -14.78 -4.18 -12.71
CA ASP A 76 -16.04 -4.68 -13.29
C ASP A 76 -17.26 -4.11 -12.55
N ALA A 77 -17.28 -4.15 -11.23
CA ALA A 77 -18.37 -3.62 -10.41
C ALA A 77 -18.50 -2.09 -10.56
N LEU A 78 -17.37 -1.38 -10.67
CA LEU A 78 -17.35 0.06 -10.89
C LEU A 78 -17.92 0.41 -12.27
N LEU A 79 -17.50 -0.30 -13.32
CA LEU A 79 -18.00 -0.13 -14.70
C LEU A 79 -19.49 -0.46 -14.83
N ALA A 80 -19.93 -1.53 -14.16
CA ALA A 80 -21.34 -1.93 -14.15
C ALA A 80 -22.23 -0.97 -13.33
N GLY A 81 -21.65 -0.06 -12.54
CA GLY A 81 -22.40 0.83 -11.67
C GLY A 81 -22.93 0.16 -10.40
N GLU A 82 -22.41 -1.00 -10.06
CA GLU A 82 -22.73 -1.69 -8.80
C GLU A 82 -22.14 -0.94 -7.61
N VAL A 83 -21.01 -0.26 -7.82
CA VAL A 83 -20.39 0.67 -6.88
C VAL A 83 -20.08 2.00 -7.56
N ASP A 84 -19.83 3.03 -6.78
CA ASP A 84 -19.63 4.39 -7.27
C ASP A 84 -18.15 4.78 -7.29
N ALA A 85 -17.35 4.11 -6.43
CA ALA A 85 -15.90 4.27 -6.34
C ALA A 85 -15.22 2.97 -5.86
N ILE A 86 -13.91 2.88 -6.11
CA ILE A 86 -13.03 1.83 -5.57
C ILE A 86 -11.82 2.48 -4.88
N SER A 87 -11.29 1.83 -3.83
CA SER A 87 -10.08 2.24 -3.13
C SER A 87 -9.14 1.04 -3.06
N ILE A 88 -8.00 1.11 -3.75
CA ILE A 88 -7.10 -0.03 -3.93
C ILE A 88 -5.71 0.44 -4.41
N TRP A 89 -4.75 -0.47 -4.47
CA TRP A 89 -3.41 -0.32 -5.04
C TRP A 89 -3.35 -0.75 -6.51
N GLU A 90 -2.27 -0.38 -7.20
CA GLU A 90 -2.05 -0.75 -8.61
C GLU A 90 -1.94 -2.29 -8.78
N PRO A 91 -2.29 -2.81 -9.97
CA PRO A 91 -2.65 -2.10 -11.23
C PRO A 91 -4.13 -1.75 -11.38
N GLU A 92 -5.00 -2.14 -10.48
CA GLU A 92 -6.45 -2.07 -10.60
C GLU A 92 -7.00 -0.64 -10.81
N PRO A 93 -6.51 0.42 -10.10
CA PRO A 93 -6.95 1.80 -10.35
C PRO A 93 -6.67 2.28 -11.76
N ASP A 94 -5.51 1.93 -12.33
CA ASP A 94 -5.14 2.31 -13.68
C ASP A 94 -6.04 1.63 -14.72
N ASP A 95 -6.31 0.35 -14.56
CA ASP A 95 -7.22 -0.41 -15.41
C ASP A 95 -8.65 0.12 -15.35
N ALA A 96 -9.14 0.44 -14.17
CA ALA A 96 -10.45 1.07 -13.99
C ALA A 96 -10.53 2.42 -14.70
N LEU A 97 -9.51 3.27 -14.58
CA LEU A 97 -9.46 4.58 -15.23
C LEU A 97 -9.42 4.45 -16.75
N LYS A 98 -8.62 3.54 -17.30
CA LYS A 98 -8.54 3.28 -18.74
C LYS A 98 -9.91 2.87 -19.32
N GLN A 99 -10.62 2.01 -18.60
CA GLN A 99 -11.92 1.50 -19.04
C GLN A 99 -13.04 2.54 -18.89
N LEU A 100 -13.02 3.38 -17.86
CA LEU A 100 -13.97 4.46 -17.63
C LEU A 100 -13.78 5.63 -18.60
N GLY A 101 -12.56 5.85 -19.11
CA GLY A 101 -12.26 6.98 -19.99
C GLY A 101 -12.66 8.30 -19.36
N ASP A 102 -13.46 9.10 -20.09
CA ASP A 102 -13.90 10.44 -19.64
C ASP A 102 -14.80 10.41 -18.39
N ASP A 103 -15.44 9.27 -18.09
CA ASP A 103 -16.25 9.11 -16.88
C ASP A 103 -15.42 8.85 -15.63
N GLY A 104 -14.15 8.48 -15.77
CA GLY A 104 -13.24 8.24 -14.67
C GLY A 104 -12.75 9.53 -14.00
N ILE A 105 -12.65 9.49 -12.67
CA ILE A 105 -11.96 10.49 -11.86
C ILE A 105 -11.11 9.77 -10.81
N MET A 106 -9.91 10.29 -10.56
CA MET A 106 -8.97 9.73 -9.61
C MET A 106 -8.65 10.75 -8.52
N PHE A 107 -8.56 10.24 -7.28
CA PHE A 107 -8.07 11.00 -6.13
C PHE A 107 -6.84 10.29 -5.57
N GLN A 108 -5.79 11.05 -5.35
CA GLN A 108 -4.57 10.63 -4.69
C GLN A 108 -3.96 11.82 -3.97
N ASP A 109 -3.49 11.58 -2.74
CA ASP A 109 -2.68 12.55 -2.02
C ASP A 109 -1.59 11.78 -1.24
N ARG A 110 -0.35 11.84 -1.75
CA ARG A 110 0.82 11.16 -1.18
C ARG A 110 1.24 11.73 0.18
N SER A 111 0.81 12.96 0.49
CA SER A 111 1.05 13.57 1.81
C SER A 111 0.08 13.06 2.88
N VAL A 112 -1.08 12.52 2.47
CA VAL A 112 -2.10 11.96 3.36
C VAL A 112 -1.78 10.52 3.74
N TYR A 113 -1.37 9.72 2.75
CA TYR A 113 -1.04 8.32 2.97
C TYR A 113 -0.03 7.78 1.96
N ARG A 114 0.86 6.95 2.46
CA ARG A 114 1.70 6.04 1.71
C ARG A 114 1.80 4.72 2.45
N GLU A 115 1.74 3.62 1.75
CA GLU A 115 2.01 2.30 2.31
C GLU A 115 3.50 2.12 2.53
N VAL A 116 3.89 1.64 3.70
CA VAL A 116 5.30 1.39 4.05
C VAL A 116 5.50 -0.11 4.28
N PHE A 117 6.11 -0.78 3.31
CA PHE A 117 6.39 -2.20 3.38
C PHE A 117 7.70 -2.48 4.11
N ASN A 118 7.61 -3.21 5.21
CA ASN A 118 8.74 -3.48 6.09
C ASN A 118 9.11 -4.96 6.09
N LEU A 119 10.41 -5.26 6.13
CA LEU A 119 10.91 -6.56 6.52
C LEU A 119 10.77 -6.74 8.02
N HIS A 120 10.26 -7.88 8.40
CA HIS A 120 10.10 -8.30 9.79
C HIS A 120 11.00 -9.49 10.11
N ALA A 121 11.52 -9.53 11.32
CA ALA A 121 12.26 -10.67 11.86
C ALA A 121 11.81 -10.94 13.30
N ARG A 122 11.93 -12.17 13.73
CA ARG A 122 11.72 -12.49 15.16
C ARG A 122 12.93 -12.03 15.97
N ALA A 123 12.70 -11.50 17.15
CA ALA A 123 13.79 -11.10 18.06
C ALA A 123 14.74 -12.26 18.35
N SER A 124 14.23 -13.50 18.47
CA SER A 124 15.04 -14.71 18.63
C SER A 124 15.95 -15.01 17.43
N ASP A 125 15.52 -14.69 16.21
CA ASP A 125 16.33 -14.90 15.00
C ASP A 125 17.42 -13.82 14.89
N LEU A 126 17.16 -12.61 15.36
CA LEU A 126 18.15 -11.55 15.45
C LEU A 126 19.21 -11.80 16.54
N ALA A 127 18.84 -12.53 17.61
CA ALA A 127 19.75 -12.93 18.68
C ALA A 127 20.64 -14.14 18.28
N ASP A 128 20.25 -14.93 17.29
CA ASP A 128 21.05 -16.02 16.73
C ASP A 128 22.04 -15.47 15.71
N ALA A 129 23.33 -15.59 15.97
CA ALA A 129 24.39 -15.03 15.13
C ALA A 129 24.36 -15.53 13.69
N THR A 130 24.02 -16.81 13.47
CA THR A 130 23.96 -17.43 12.13
C THR A 130 22.78 -16.89 11.34
N LYS A 131 21.61 -16.81 11.96
CA LYS A 131 20.40 -16.27 11.32
C LYS A 131 20.53 -14.77 11.07
N ARG A 132 21.06 -14.01 12.04
CA ARG A 132 21.31 -12.59 11.87
C ARG A 132 22.23 -12.33 10.68
N ALA A 133 23.32 -13.09 10.53
CA ALA A 133 24.21 -12.98 9.39
C ALA A 133 23.49 -13.27 8.07
N ALA A 134 22.65 -14.30 8.00
CA ALA A 134 21.86 -14.60 6.81
C ALA A 134 20.85 -13.48 6.46
N ILE A 135 20.22 -12.86 7.46
CA ILE A 135 19.31 -11.72 7.27
C ILE A 135 20.08 -10.51 6.72
N ILE A 136 21.28 -10.24 7.24
CA ILE A 136 22.14 -9.17 6.73
C ILE A 136 22.51 -9.39 5.25
N GLU A 137 22.91 -10.61 4.88
CA GLU A 137 23.22 -10.95 3.49
C GLU A 137 21.99 -10.84 2.58
N PHE A 138 20.80 -11.19 3.07
CA PHE A 138 19.56 -10.99 2.34
C PHE A 138 19.27 -9.52 2.08
N ILE A 139 19.44 -8.64 3.08
CA ILE A 139 19.28 -7.19 2.90
C ILE A 139 20.32 -6.64 1.91
N ARG A 140 21.57 -7.12 1.94
CA ARG A 140 22.60 -6.74 0.96
C ARG A 140 22.22 -7.14 -0.46
N ALA A 141 21.62 -8.33 -0.64
CA ALA A 141 21.14 -8.78 -1.94
C ALA A 141 20.00 -7.88 -2.46
N ILE A 142 19.07 -7.47 -1.60
CA ILE A 142 18.01 -6.50 -1.93
C ILE A 142 18.63 -5.16 -2.32
N ASN A 143 19.62 -4.67 -1.55
CA ASN A 143 20.28 -3.41 -1.89
C ASN A 143 20.91 -3.44 -3.28
N LYS A 144 21.61 -4.52 -3.60
CA LYS A 144 22.21 -4.68 -4.93
C LYS A 144 21.17 -4.69 -6.05
N ALA A 145 20.04 -5.33 -5.82
CA ALA A 145 18.91 -5.32 -6.78
C ALA A 145 18.33 -3.91 -6.92
N ASN A 146 18.10 -3.21 -5.81
CA ASN A 146 17.59 -1.83 -5.82
C ASN A 146 18.51 -0.87 -6.57
N GLU A 147 19.82 -0.95 -6.35
CA GLU A 147 20.79 -0.11 -7.08
C GLU A 147 20.77 -0.38 -8.59
N ALA A 148 20.66 -1.64 -9.00
CA ALA A 148 20.52 -1.99 -10.40
C ALA A 148 19.21 -1.43 -11.01
N MET A 149 18.08 -1.54 -10.30
CA MET A 149 16.79 -1.02 -10.74
C MET A 149 16.73 0.51 -10.73
N LYS A 150 17.41 1.18 -9.81
CA LYS A 150 17.53 2.65 -9.80
C LYS A 150 18.33 3.17 -10.98
N ALA A 151 19.38 2.45 -11.37
CA ALA A 151 20.22 2.83 -12.51
C ALA A 151 19.45 2.72 -13.84
N ASP A 152 18.76 1.60 -14.08
CA ASP A 152 17.85 1.38 -15.21
C ASP A 152 16.88 0.25 -14.85
N PRO A 153 15.59 0.54 -14.56
CA PRO A 153 14.63 -0.49 -14.20
C PRO A 153 14.20 -1.36 -15.39
N THR A 154 14.25 -0.81 -16.62
CA THR A 154 13.65 -1.46 -17.80
C THR A 154 14.18 -2.86 -18.10
N PRO A 155 15.49 -3.14 -18.02
CA PRO A 155 16.02 -4.48 -18.24
C PRO A 155 15.52 -5.54 -17.24
N HIS A 156 15.02 -5.10 -16.07
CA HIS A 156 14.58 -5.98 -14.99
C HIS A 156 13.08 -6.26 -15.04
N TRP A 157 12.31 -5.49 -15.79
CA TRP A 157 10.84 -5.61 -15.85
C TRP A 157 10.36 -6.96 -16.34
N GLN A 158 11.06 -7.62 -17.26
CA GLN A 158 10.70 -8.96 -17.71
C GLN A 158 10.75 -9.97 -16.55
N HIS A 159 11.72 -9.83 -15.64
CA HIS A 159 11.83 -10.67 -14.46
C HIS A 159 10.71 -10.34 -13.46
N VAL A 160 10.46 -9.05 -13.21
CA VAL A 160 9.34 -8.60 -12.36
C VAL A 160 8.02 -9.14 -12.90
N SER A 161 7.76 -9.02 -14.20
CA SER A 161 6.59 -9.58 -14.88
C SER A 161 6.42 -11.08 -14.62
N SER A 162 7.51 -11.83 -14.78
CA SER A 162 7.47 -13.31 -14.59
C SER A 162 7.18 -13.74 -13.16
N VAL A 163 7.54 -12.91 -12.17
CA VAL A 163 7.34 -13.21 -10.74
C VAL A 163 6.01 -12.67 -10.23
N ALA A 164 5.67 -11.42 -10.61
CA ALA A 164 4.45 -10.75 -10.14
C ALA A 164 3.19 -11.13 -10.94
N GLY A 165 3.37 -11.67 -12.15
CA GLY A 165 2.26 -11.97 -13.07
C GLY A 165 1.69 -10.74 -13.76
N TRP A 166 2.35 -9.59 -13.65
CA TRP A 166 1.94 -8.33 -14.29
C TRP A 166 2.49 -8.24 -15.70
N THR A 167 1.74 -7.60 -16.59
CA THR A 167 2.23 -7.24 -17.93
C THR A 167 3.30 -6.14 -17.83
N LEU A 168 4.09 -5.98 -18.88
CA LEU A 168 5.09 -4.89 -18.92
C LEU A 168 4.45 -3.51 -18.88
N ASP A 169 3.24 -3.35 -19.45
CA ASP A 169 2.49 -2.10 -19.43
C ASP A 169 2.00 -1.78 -18.02
N GLU A 170 1.47 -2.75 -17.28
CA GLU A 170 1.07 -2.58 -15.87
C GLU A 170 2.28 -2.21 -14.99
N ILE A 171 3.45 -2.85 -15.23
CA ILE A 171 4.68 -2.49 -14.52
C ILE A 171 5.09 -1.06 -14.84
N ALA A 172 5.06 -0.65 -16.10
CA ALA A 172 5.44 0.69 -16.51
C ALA A 172 4.56 1.78 -15.85
N VAL A 173 3.28 1.50 -15.68
CA VAL A 173 2.33 2.40 -15.01
C VAL A 173 2.50 2.39 -13.50
N GLY A 174 2.65 1.21 -12.90
CA GLY A 174 2.78 1.06 -11.45
C GLY A 174 4.15 1.48 -10.89
N TRP A 175 5.21 1.45 -11.72
CA TRP A 175 6.58 1.75 -11.26
C TRP A 175 6.75 3.14 -10.63
N PRO A 176 6.19 4.23 -11.18
CA PRO A 176 6.25 5.56 -10.57
C PRO A 176 5.49 5.69 -9.24
N GLU A 177 4.63 4.72 -8.94
CA GLU A 177 3.86 4.65 -7.70
C GLU A 177 4.59 3.89 -6.59
N MET A 178 5.86 3.51 -6.81
CA MET A 178 6.68 2.76 -5.85
C MET A 178 8.01 3.46 -5.62
N GLU A 179 8.45 3.45 -4.35
CA GLU A 179 9.80 3.84 -3.96
C GLU A 179 10.48 2.67 -3.23
N PHE A 180 11.81 2.57 -3.34
CA PHE A 180 12.60 1.46 -2.80
C PHE A 180 13.71 2.00 -1.89
N PRO A 181 13.39 2.49 -0.68
CA PRO A 181 14.33 3.18 0.20
C PRO A 181 15.41 2.29 0.79
N LEU A 182 15.10 1.06 1.14
CA LEU A 182 15.94 0.08 1.86
C LEU A 182 16.63 0.65 3.12
N HIS A 183 15.91 1.47 3.87
CA HIS A 183 16.26 1.92 5.21
C HIS A 183 14.97 2.01 6.03
N ILE A 184 15.04 2.14 7.34
CA ILE A 184 13.86 2.49 8.10
C ILE A 184 13.53 3.96 7.84
N VAL A 185 12.38 4.24 7.22
CA VAL A 185 11.97 5.62 6.93
C VAL A 185 12.00 6.49 8.21
N PRO A 186 12.39 7.77 8.11
CA PRO A 186 12.62 8.60 9.29
C PRO A 186 11.41 8.74 10.21
N ASP A 187 10.22 8.80 9.63
CA ASP A 187 8.94 8.98 10.30
C ASP A 187 8.19 7.66 10.60
N MET A 188 8.88 6.51 10.51
CA MET A 188 8.29 5.17 10.74
C MET A 188 7.46 5.11 12.03
N LEU A 189 7.95 5.71 13.11
CA LEU A 189 7.25 5.67 14.38
C LEU A 189 5.96 6.49 14.37
N ASP A 190 5.94 7.60 13.63
CA ASP A 190 4.75 8.43 13.47
C ASP A 190 3.70 7.71 12.61
N VAL A 191 4.13 7.04 11.54
CA VAL A 191 3.27 6.18 10.70
C VAL A 191 2.64 5.07 11.57
N LEU A 192 3.47 4.32 12.30
CA LEU A 192 2.98 3.24 13.18
C LEU A 192 2.00 3.76 14.25
N GLU A 193 2.24 4.93 14.84
CA GLU A 193 1.37 5.48 15.87
C GLU A 193 -0.02 5.85 15.32
N VAL A 194 -0.08 6.40 14.13
CA VAL A 194 -1.35 6.78 13.49
C VAL A 194 -2.13 5.56 13.06
N GLU A 195 -1.48 4.60 12.40
CA GLU A 195 -2.11 3.35 11.96
C GLU A 195 -2.54 2.46 13.13
N GLU A 196 -1.73 2.41 14.21
CA GLU A 196 -2.06 1.65 15.42
C GLU A 196 -3.37 2.11 16.05
N LYS A 197 -3.65 3.40 16.07
CA LYS A 197 -4.91 3.95 16.60
C LYS A 197 -6.11 3.43 15.81
N TRP A 198 -6.00 3.39 14.49
CA TRP A 198 -7.04 2.85 13.63
C TRP A 198 -7.19 1.33 13.80
N VAL A 199 -6.09 0.57 13.72
CA VAL A 199 -6.11 -0.90 13.88
C VAL A 199 -6.64 -1.31 15.25
N ALA A 200 -6.27 -0.58 16.31
CA ALA A 200 -6.73 -0.85 17.66
C ALA A 200 -8.25 -0.67 17.78
N LYS A 201 -8.79 0.38 17.17
CA LYS A 201 -10.23 0.63 17.10
C LYS A 201 -10.95 -0.48 16.33
N GLU A 202 -10.46 -0.85 15.13
CA GLU A 202 -11.05 -1.92 14.31
C GLU A 202 -11.04 -3.30 15.01
N ARG A 203 -10.09 -3.51 15.92
CA ARG A 203 -9.93 -4.76 16.67
C ARG A 203 -10.44 -4.70 18.11
N ASP A 204 -11.14 -3.64 18.47
CA ASP A 204 -11.70 -3.41 19.83
C ASP A 204 -10.66 -3.68 20.93
N ARG A 205 -9.48 -3.08 20.81
CA ARG A 205 -8.38 -3.18 21.77
C ARG A 205 -7.76 -1.82 22.10
N THR A 206 -7.07 -1.75 23.21
CA THR A 206 -6.27 -0.57 23.58
C THR A 206 -5.10 -0.41 22.59
N PRO A 207 -4.86 0.81 22.05
CA PRO A 207 -3.69 1.09 21.24
C PRO A 207 -2.40 0.90 22.04
N ARG A 208 -1.35 0.44 21.37
CA ARG A 208 0.01 0.45 21.92
C ARG A 208 0.48 1.88 22.10
N THR A 209 1.28 2.09 23.14
CA THR A 209 1.98 3.36 23.37
C THR A 209 3.10 3.56 22.34
N ARG A 210 3.54 4.81 22.17
CA ARG A 210 4.67 5.14 21.30
C ARG A 210 5.94 4.40 21.68
N ASP A 211 6.21 4.22 22.96
CA ASP A 211 7.39 3.48 23.45
C ASP A 211 7.32 1.98 23.10
N GLU A 212 6.13 1.37 23.22
CA GLU A 212 5.93 -0.01 22.79
C GLU A 212 6.09 -0.18 21.27
N LEU A 213 5.68 0.79 20.48
CA LEU A 213 5.88 0.78 19.02
C LEU A 213 7.36 1.01 18.67
N ALA A 214 8.04 1.93 19.36
CA ALA A 214 9.46 2.18 19.16
C ALA A 214 10.32 0.93 19.43
N TYR A 215 9.95 0.13 20.42
CA TYR A 215 10.62 -1.14 20.72
C TYR A 215 10.56 -2.17 19.58
N LEU A 216 9.58 -2.05 18.67
CA LEU A 216 9.44 -2.95 17.52
C LEU A 216 10.37 -2.59 16.35
N ILE A 217 11.05 -1.43 16.42
CA ILE A 217 11.90 -0.92 15.33
C ILE A 217 13.36 -1.22 15.66
N ASP A 218 13.98 -2.14 14.92
CA ASP A 218 15.41 -2.42 15.01
C ASP A 218 16.13 -1.94 13.74
N ARG A 219 16.88 -0.85 13.87
CA ARG A 219 17.66 -0.26 12.76
C ARG A 219 19.01 -0.93 12.57
N SER A 220 19.51 -1.64 13.60
CA SER A 220 20.88 -2.14 13.63
C SER A 220 21.21 -3.11 12.49
N VAL A 221 20.20 -3.86 12.03
CA VAL A 221 20.38 -4.88 10.99
C VAL A 221 20.61 -4.25 9.60
N VAL A 222 19.77 -3.29 9.24
CA VAL A 222 19.91 -2.61 7.95
C VAL A 222 21.12 -1.68 7.93
N GLU A 223 21.43 -1.03 9.06
CA GLU A 223 22.64 -0.20 9.20
C GLU A 223 23.91 -1.04 9.04
N GLU A 224 23.96 -2.22 9.67
CA GLU A 224 25.09 -3.16 9.52
C GLU A 224 25.18 -3.72 8.09
N ALA A 225 24.04 -4.00 7.45
CA ALA A 225 24.03 -4.48 6.09
C ALA A 225 24.61 -3.45 5.08
N LEU A 226 24.30 -2.15 5.29
CA LEU A 226 24.70 -1.07 4.39
C LEU A 226 26.05 -0.45 4.72
N ALA A 227 26.55 -0.57 5.97
CA ALA A 227 27.85 -0.01 6.38
C ALA A 227 29.08 -0.71 5.75
N ALA A 228 28.91 -1.91 5.21
CA ALA A 228 30.00 -2.75 4.71
C ALA A 228 30.15 -2.73 3.17
N GLN A 229 29.66 -1.67 2.49
CA GLN A 229 29.77 -1.51 1.03
C GLN A 229 30.79 -0.45 0.63
#